data_f6e1ddf84af8b6b630485666c0bd85f6
#
_entry.id   f6e1ddf84af8b6b630485666c0bd85f6
#
_cell.length_a   1.000
_cell.length_b   1.000
_cell.length_c   1.000
_cell.angle_alpha   90.00
_cell.angle_beta   90.00
_cell.angle_gamma   90.00
#
_symmetry.space_group_name_H-M   'P 1'
#
loop_
_entity.id
_entity.type
_entity.pdbx_description
1 polymer ?
#
loop_
_entity_poly.entity_id
_entity_poly.type
_entity_poly.pdbx_seq_one_letter_code
_entity_poly.pdbx_strand_id
1 'polypeptide(L)'
;MTVTPLQLREIGPVFDLERVLASIDTMSAQRPVAAQIVSVANSDDTSAKALSRILASDVALAGRVMKLANSAYFGMRGRVTSLQFAVTVVGFTTVRTMATVALTELDDESRLPENFWDMTTSLALAASTLAPRFGERPQDALCVGLLAQLGAALLHQDDREGYGELVAEHRDFTARRAAELRRYGLNSVRLTAVALEQWGFPHTMTGRLNQIDDVTSVEGGLLRGAFEVAARLTVEDYDTVPIVRLTCGRLREDDLVPVLDAVRADADELRRAMLGD
;
A
#
# COMPACT_ATOMS: atom_id res chain seq x y z
N MET A 1 16.90 30.02 -45.96
CA MET A 1 16.93 28.90 -45.02
C MET A 1 15.98 29.25 -43.89
N THR A 2 14.77 28.71 -43.95
CA THR A 2 13.70 29.00 -43.00
C THR A 2 13.81 27.99 -41.85
N VAL A 3 14.13 28.46 -40.66
CA VAL A 3 14.22 27.66 -39.46
C VAL A 3 12.79 27.35 -39.01
N THR A 4 12.41 26.06 -39.03
CA THR A 4 11.13 25.56 -38.53
C THR A 4 11.07 25.75 -37.01
N PRO A 5 9.98 26.30 -36.45
CA PRO A 5 9.83 26.40 -35.00
C PRO A 5 9.78 25.02 -34.40
N LEU A 6 10.59 24.76 -33.38
CA LEU A 6 10.47 23.62 -32.47
C LEU A 6 9.02 23.58 -31.95
N GLN A 7 8.30 22.52 -32.30
CA GLN A 7 7.04 22.22 -31.70
C GLN A 7 7.24 22.11 -30.18
N LEU A 8 6.75 23.09 -29.45
CA LEU A 8 6.53 22.98 -28.02
C LEU A 8 5.61 21.74 -27.83
N ARG A 9 6.17 20.63 -27.34
CA ARG A 9 5.37 19.54 -26.82
C ARG A 9 4.40 20.20 -25.82
N GLU A 10 3.12 20.02 -26.04
CA GLU A 10 2.09 20.38 -25.08
C GLU A 10 2.51 19.79 -23.75
N ILE A 11 2.81 20.65 -22.79
CA ILE A 11 3.01 20.25 -21.39
C ILE A 11 1.63 19.75 -20.99
N GLY A 12 1.48 18.44 -20.81
CA GLY A 12 0.25 17.84 -20.30
C GLY A 12 -0.17 18.53 -18.99
N PRO A 13 -1.39 18.33 -18.51
CA PRO A 13 -1.87 19.00 -17.32
C PRO A 13 -0.84 18.85 -16.19
N VAL A 14 -0.40 19.99 -15.64
CA VAL A 14 0.54 20.01 -14.52
C VAL A 14 -0.13 19.25 -13.37
N PHE A 15 0.51 18.19 -12.89
CA PHE A 15 0.04 17.43 -11.73
C PHE A 15 -0.11 18.37 -10.54
N ASP A 16 -1.32 18.42 -9.99
CA ASP A 16 -1.68 19.28 -8.88
C ASP A 16 -1.83 18.44 -7.61
N LEU A 17 -0.76 18.42 -6.80
CA LEU A 17 -0.73 17.69 -5.54
C LEU A 17 -1.83 18.15 -4.57
N GLU A 18 -2.09 19.47 -4.49
CA GLU A 18 -3.12 20.02 -3.60
C GLU A 18 -4.51 19.53 -4.02
N ARG A 19 -4.78 19.49 -5.31
CA ARG A 19 -6.04 18.95 -5.86
C ARG A 19 -6.20 17.46 -5.52
N VAL A 20 -5.15 16.66 -5.71
CA VAL A 20 -5.19 15.22 -5.40
C VAL A 20 -5.41 14.99 -3.91
N LEU A 21 -4.73 15.74 -3.05
CA LEU A 21 -4.93 15.66 -1.60
C LEU A 21 -6.32 16.17 -1.17
N ALA A 22 -6.84 17.22 -1.79
CA ALA A 22 -8.20 17.71 -1.53
C ALA A 22 -9.30 16.73 -1.96
N SER A 23 -9.05 15.87 -2.96
CA SER A 23 -10.00 14.82 -3.36
C SER A 23 -10.23 13.83 -2.22
N ILE A 24 -9.23 13.58 -1.39
CA ILE A 24 -9.29 12.71 -0.21
C ILE A 24 -10.25 13.25 0.86
N ASP A 25 -10.30 14.56 1.06
CA ASP A 25 -11.25 15.18 2.00
C ASP A 25 -12.69 14.98 1.53
N THR A 26 -12.91 15.00 0.21
CA THR A 26 -14.21 14.71 -0.39
C THR A 26 -14.62 13.25 -0.16
N MET A 27 -13.68 12.31 -0.32
CA MET A 27 -13.90 10.88 -0.02
C MET A 27 -14.25 10.67 1.45
N SER A 28 -13.61 11.41 2.37
CA SER A 28 -13.89 11.35 3.81
C SER A 28 -15.33 11.71 4.15
N ALA A 29 -15.92 12.65 3.44
CA ALA A 29 -17.33 13.04 3.61
C ALA A 29 -18.30 11.92 3.16
N GLN A 30 -17.92 11.10 2.19
CA GLN A 30 -18.73 10.01 1.66
C GLN A 30 -18.66 8.74 2.52
N ARG A 31 -17.56 8.55 3.28
CA ARG A 31 -17.32 7.38 4.14
C ARG A 31 -17.05 7.77 5.60
N PRO A 32 -18.04 8.33 6.31
CA PRO A 32 -17.82 8.96 7.62
C PRO A 32 -17.34 7.97 8.71
N VAL A 33 -17.77 6.70 8.65
CA VAL A 33 -17.31 5.67 9.61
C VAL A 33 -15.83 5.38 9.41
N ALA A 34 -15.39 5.18 8.16
CA ALA A 34 -13.98 4.94 7.84
C ALA A 34 -13.11 6.16 8.25
N ALA A 35 -13.56 7.38 7.93
CA ALA A 35 -12.89 8.62 8.34
C ALA A 35 -12.77 8.73 9.87
N GLN A 36 -13.82 8.40 10.61
CA GLN A 36 -13.80 8.39 12.07
C GLN A 36 -12.81 7.36 12.62
N ILE A 37 -12.74 6.16 12.04
CA ILE A 37 -11.77 5.13 12.44
C ILE A 37 -10.34 5.61 12.19
N VAL A 38 -10.06 6.18 11.02
CA VAL A 38 -8.74 6.72 10.68
C VAL A 38 -8.31 7.78 11.69
N SER A 39 -9.22 8.64 12.12
CA SER A 39 -8.96 9.70 13.10
C SER A 39 -8.67 9.16 14.51
N VAL A 40 -9.45 8.18 15.00
CA VAL A 40 -9.40 7.76 16.41
C VAL A 40 -8.50 6.57 16.70
N ALA A 41 -8.14 5.77 15.69
CA ALA A 41 -7.42 4.52 15.92
C ALA A 41 -6.00 4.68 16.51
N ASN A 42 -5.42 5.86 16.45
CA ASN A 42 -4.12 6.19 17.06
C ASN A 42 -4.23 6.99 18.37
N SER A 43 -5.43 7.25 18.87
CA SER A 43 -5.60 7.91 20.15
C SER A 43 -5.23 6.97 21.29
N ASP A 44 -4.42 7.43 22.25
CA ASP A 44 -4.04 6.66 23.42
C ASP A 44 -5.24 6.25 24.28
N ASP A 45 -6.35 6.99 24.18
CA ASP A 45 -7.61 6.72 24.88
C ASP A 45 -8.50 5.70 24.16
N THR A 46 -8.11 5.21 22.95
CA THR A 46 -8.94 4.30 22.17
C THR A 46 -8.83 2.86 22.67
N SER A 47 -9.95 2.28 23.03
CA SER A 47 -10.04 0.85 23.39
C SER A 47 -10.60 -0.01 22.24
N ALA A 48 -10.28 -1.31 22.25
CA ALA A 48 -10.86 -2.26 21.28
C ALA A 48 -12.40 -2.24 21.32
N LYS A 49 -12.99 -2.01 22.49
CA LYS A 49 -14.45 -1.88 22.66
C LYS A 49 -14.98 -0.59 22.01
N ALA A 50 -14.28 0.53 22.15
CA ALA A 50 -14.67 1.79 21.51
C ALA A 50 -14.58 1.69 19.98
N LEU A 51 -13.45 1.19 19.48
CA LEU A 51 -13.20 1.03 18.05
C LEU A 51 -14.18 0.05 17.40
N SER A 52 -14.49 -1.08 18.07
CA SER A 52 -15.47 -2.05 17.57
C SER A 52 -16.88 -1.50 17.49
N ARG A 53 -17.26 -0.55 18.37
CA ARG A 53 -18.57 0.12 18.27
C ARG A 53 -18.68 1.03 17.06
N ILE A 54 -17.62 1.79 16.76
CA ILE A 54 -17.57 2.62 15.56
C ILE A 54 -17.63 1.73 14.32
N LEU A 55 -16.80 0.70 14.30
CA LEU A 55 -16.71 -0.26 13.20
C LEU A 55 -18.03 -0.98 12.92
N ALA A 56 -18.83 -1.30 13.97
CA ALA A 56 -20.13 -1.94 13.84
C ALA A 56 -21.17 -1.12 13.05
N SER A 57 -20.94 0.18 12.86
CA SER A 57 -21.79 1.05 12.05
C SER A 57 -21.55 0.92 10.54
N ASP A 58 -20.48 0.23 10.13
CA ASP A 58 -20.18 -0.13 8.75
C ASP A 58 -20.08 -1.66 8.62
N VAL A 59 -21.16 -2.27 8.14
CA VAL A 59 -21.28 -3.75 8.05
C VAL A 59 -20.25 -4.34 7.11
N ALA A 60 -19.92 -3.65 5.99
CA ALA A 60 -18.94 -4.12 5.02
C ALA A 60 -17.53 -4.12 5.61
N LEU A 61 -17.12 -3.00 6.21
CA LEU A 61 -15.82 -2.90 6.85
C LEU A 61 -15.69 -3.83 8.06
N ALA A 62 -16.75 -3.97 8.89
CA ALA A 62 -16.79 -4.92 9.99
C ALA A 62 -16.60 -6.36 9.50
N GLY A 63 -17.30 -6.75 8.42
CA GLY A 63 -17.17 -8.07 7.79
C GLY A 63 -15.74 -8.35 7.31
N ARG A 64 -15.09 -7.38 6.66
CA ARG A 64 -13.68 -7.48 6.21
C ARG A 64 -12.73 -7.67 7.40
N VAL A 65 -12.88 -6.88 8.48
CA VAL A 65 -12.05 -7.01 9.69
C VAL A 65 -12.25 -8.40 10.33
N MET A 66 -13.48 -8.92 10.37
CA MET A 66 -13.76 -10.27 10.87
C MET A 66 -13.12 -11.35 9.98
N LYS A 67 -13.20 -11.24 8.66
CA LYS A 67 -12.55 -12.16 7.72
C LYS A 67 -11.03 -12.15 7.91
N LEU A 68 -10.43 -10.96 7.95
CA LEU A 68 -8.99 -10.80 8.13
C LEU A 68 -8.52 -11.40 9.46
N ALA A 69 -9.23 -11.15 10.56
CA ALA A 69 -8.91 -11.73 11.87
C ALA A 69 -8.98 -13.26 11.89
N ASN A 70 -9.84 -13.87 11.06
CA ASN A 70 -9.98 -15.31 10.92
C ASN A 70 -9.10 -15.91 9.80
N SER A 71 -8.28 -15.11 9.12
CA SER A 71 -7.39 -15.59 8.07
C SER A 71 -6.25 -16.46 8.62
N ALA A 72 -5.61 -17.23 7.74
CA ALA A 72 -4.44 -18.03 8.09
C ALA A 72 -3.29 -17.18 8.62
N TYR A 73 -3.13 -15.96 8.07
CA TYR A 73 -2.10 -15.01 8.48
C TYR A 73 -2.12 -14.71 9.99
N PHE A 74 -3.32 -14.55 10.59
CA PHE A 74 -3.46 -14.33 12.03
C PHE A 74 -3.56 -15.63 12.85
N GLY A 75 -3.59 -16.80 12.22
CA GLY A 75 -3.62 -18.11 12.88
C GLY A 75 -4.89 -18.40 13.67
N MET A 76 -5.97 -17.64 13.45
CA MET A 76 -7.20 -17.68 14.27
C MET A 76 -8.39 -18.30 13.54
N ARG A 77 -8.18 -19.06 12.48
CA ARG A 77 -9.24 -19.62 11.60
C ARG A 77 -10.48 -20.09 12.39
N GLY A 78 -11.61 -19.42 12.17
CA GLY A 78 -12.91 -19.74 12.77
C GLY A 78 -13.02 -19.51 14.29
N ARG A 79 -12.00 -18.94 14.95
CA ARG A 79 -11.99 -18.72 16.40
C ARG A 79 -12.45 -17.33 16.81
N VAL A 80 -12.39 -16.37 15.87
CA VAL A 80 -12.81 -15.00 16.12
C VAL A 80 -14.30 -14.88 15.85
N THR A 81 -15.09 -14.73 16.94
CA THR A 81 -16.55 -14.71 16.88
C THR A 81 -17.18 -13.37 17.23
N SER A 82 -16.37 -12.40 17.68
CA SER A 82 -16.84 -11.06 18.00
C SER A 82 -15.96 -9.98 17.38
N LEU A 83 -16.58 -8.86 17.03
CA LEU A 83 -15.86 -7.73 16.41
C LEU A 83 -14.83 -7.11 17.36
N GLN A 84 -15.12 -7.05 18.67
CA GLN A 84 -14.16 -6.59 19.66
C GLN A 84 -12.93 -7.50 19.73
N PHE A 85 -13.11 -8.81 19.66
CA PHE A 85 -12.00 -9.77 19.62
C PHE A 85 -11.25 -9.68 18.29
N ALA A 86 -11.94 -9.50 17.16
CA ALA A 86 -11.32 -9.24 15.87
C ALA A 86 -10.36 -8.04 15.93
N VAL A 87 -10.82 -6.90 16.46
CA VAL A 87 -9.99 -5.69 16.65
C VAL A 87 -8.77 -5.97 17.52
N THR A 88 -8.90 -6.81 18.56
CA THR A 88 -7.77 -7.20 19.41
C THR A 88 -6.75 -8.07 18.67
N VAL A 89 -7.23 -9.00 17.83
CA VAL A 89 -6.37 -9.92 17.04
C VAL A 89 -5.60 -9.15 15.96
N VAL A 90 -6.30 -8.36 15.15
CA VAL A 90 -5.66 -7.64 14.04
C VAL A 90 -4.91 -6.39 14.50
N GLY A 91 -5.28 -5.82 15.64
CA GLY A 91 -4.70 -4.60 16.19
C GLY A 91 -5.25 -3.31 15.55
N PHE A 92 -5.06 -2.19 16.25
CA PHE A 92 -5.62 -0.89 15.85
C PHE A 92 -5.05 -0.36 14.55
N THR A 93 -3.74 -0.53 14.34
CA THR A 93 -3.05 -0.13 13.10
C THR A 93 -3.64 -0.81 11.88
N THR A 94 -3.92 -2.13 11.96
CA THR A 94 -4.53 -2.88 10.87
C THR A 94 -5.97 -2.41 10.60
N VAL A 95 -6.77 -2.19 11.65
CA VAL A 95 -8.14 -1.65 11.49
C VAL A 95 -8.11 -0.29 10.82
N ARG A 96 -7.18 0.58 11.21
CA ARG A 96 -6.97 1.89 10.59
C ARG A 96 -6.57 1.75 9.12
N THR A 97 -5.64 0.85 8.81
CA THR A 97 -5.23 0.53 7.43
C THR A 97 -6.42 0.11 6.57
N MET A 98 -7.26 -0.80 7.07
CA MET A 98 -8.47 -1.24 6.36
C MET A 98 -9.50 -0.12 6.19
N ALA A 99 -9.65 0.74 7.19
CA ALA A 99 -10.49 1.93 7.08
C ALA A 99 -9.94 2.93 6.04
N THR A 100 -8.61 3.08 5.95
CA THR A 100 -7.97 3.92 4.92
C THR A 100 -8.21 3.35 3.51
N VAL A 101 -8.07 2.04 3.34
CA VAL A 101 -8.40 1.37 2.06
C VAL A 101 -9.85 1.63 1.66
N ALA A 102 -10.79 1.49 2.60
CA ALA A 102 -12.19 1.80 2.35
C ALA A 102 -12.43 3.28 2.05
N LEU A 103 -11.79 4.18 2.83
CA LEU A 103 -11.92 5.63 2.68
C LEU A 103 -11.48 6.10 1.29
N THR A 104 -10.42 5.53 0.74
CA THR A 104 -9.81 5.91 -0.54
C THR A 104 -10.38 5.15 -1.74
N GLU A 105 -11.49 4.43 -1.54
CA GLU A 105 -12.18 3.65 -2.57
C GLU A 105 -11.25 2.64 -3.30
N LEU A 106 -10.20 2.17 -2.63
CA LEU A 106 -9.34 1.11 -3.15
C LEU A 106 -10.06 -0.26 -3.21
N ASP A 107 -11.24 -0.35 -2.66
CA ASP A 107 -12.15 -1.49 -2.78
C ASP A 107 -12.99 -1.51 -4.07
N ASP A 108 -12.91 -0.46 -4.90
CA ASP A 108 -13.48 -0.41 -6.26
C ASP A 108 -12.38 -0.67 -7.31
N GLU A 109 -12.22 -1.94 -7.70
CA GLU A 109 -11.19 -2.37 -8.66
C GLU A 109 -11.31 -1.67 -10.03
N SER A 110 -12.50 -1.18 -10.42
CA SER A 110 -12.69 -0.48 -11.69
C SER A 110 -11.94 0.86 -11.78
N ARG A 111 -11.51 1.37 -10.65
CA ARG A 111 -10.81 2.67 -10.49
C ARG A 111 -9.30 2.52 -10.28
N LEU A 112 -8.80 1.29 -10.31
CA LEU A 112 -7.42 0.94 -9.98
C LEU A 112 -6.63 0.53 -11.22
N PRO A 113 -5.29 0.63 -11.19
CA PRO A 113 -4.44 0.01 -12.18
C PRO A 113 -4.69 -1.51 -12.27
N GLU A 114 -4.43 -2.08 -13.43
CA GLU A 114 -4.49 -3.54 -13.62
C GLU A 114 -3.56 -4.26 -12.61
N ASN A 115 -4.00 -5.40 -12.10
CA ASN A 115 -3.28 -6.22 -11.11
C ASN A 115 -2.92 -5.49 -9.81
N PHE A 116 -3.59 -4.37 -9.49
CA PHE A 116 -3.31 -3.56 -8.31
C PHE A 116 -3.36 -4.39 -7.02
N TRP A 117 -4.41 -5.19 -6.83
CA TRP A 117 -4.57 -5.96 -5.59
C TRP A 117 -3.62 -7.14 -5.50
N ASP A 118 -3.29 -7.81 -6.60
CA ASP A 118 -2.33 -8.90 -6.60
C ASP A 118 -0.94 -8.39 -6.21
N MET A 119 -0.56 -7.23 -6.74
CA MET A 119 0.68 -6.55 -6.36
C MET A 119 0.64 -6.06 -4.91
N THR A 120 -0.46 -5.44 -4.46
CA THR A 120 -0.61 -4.87 -3.11
C THR A 120 -0.56 -5.96 -2.04
N THR A 121 -1.27 -7.07 -2.22
CA THR A 121 -1.29 -8.16 -1.24
C THR A 121 0.03 -8.92 -1.19
N SER A 122 0.64 -9.15 -2.36
CA SER A 122 1.99 -9.73 -2.43
C SER A 122 3.03 -8.84 -1.76
N LEU A 123 2.96 -7.53 -1.99
CA LEU A 123 3.84 -6.53 -1.35
C LEU A 123 3.68 -6.51 0.17
N ALA A 124 2.45 -6.54 0.66
CA ALA A 124 2.15 -6.54 2.09
C ALA A 124 2.69 -7.78 2.79
N LEU A 125 2.45 -8.96 2.21
CA LEU A 125 2.95 -10.23 2.74
C LEU A 125 4.48 -10.32 2.66
N ALA A 126 5.07 -9.86 1.56
CA ALA A 126 6.52 -9.78 1.42
C ALA A 126 7.13 -8.87 2.48
N ALA A 127 6.60 -7.66 2.68
CA ALA A 127 7.05 -6.74 3.71
C ALA A 127 6.96 -7.38 5.11
N SER A 128 5.83 -8.04 5.41
CA SER A 128 5.61 -8.75 6.67
C SER A 128 6.62 -9.89 6.89
N THR A 129 6.83 -10.73 5.86
CA THR A 129 7.75 -11.87 5.93
C THR A 129 9.20 -11.45 6.07
N LEU A 130 9.58 -10.35 5.41
CA LEU A 130 10.94 -9.79 5.46
C LEU A 130 11.21 -8.99 6.74
N ALA A 131 10.18 -8.45 7.39
CA ALA A 131 10.29 -7.52 8.52
C ALA A 131 11.28 -7.97 9.63
N PRO A 132 11.30 -9.24 10.08
CA PRO A 132 12.24 -9.68 11.11
C PRO A 132 13.71 -9.51 10.73
N ARG A 133 14.06 -9.60 9.43
CA ARG A 133 15.43 -9.38 8.93
C ARG A 133 15.87 -7.92 9.05
N PHE A 134 14.91 -7.02 9.24
CA PHE A 134 15.13 -5.57 9.41
C PHE A 134 14.91 -5.11 10.86
N GLY A 135 14.59 -6.04 11.78
CA GLY A 135 14.29 -5.73 13.19
C GLY A 135 12.89 -5.10 13.38
N GLU A 136 11.99 -5.33 12.42
CA GLU A 136 10.67 -4.76 12.37
C GLU A 136 9.59 -5.78 12.76
N ARG A 137 8.43 -5.31 13.21
CA ARG A 137 7.29 -6.16 13.51
C ARG A 137 6.56 -6.54 12.21
N PRO A 138 6.30 -7.84 11.96
CA PRO A 138 5.60 -8.28 10.74
C PRO A 138 4.28 -7.57 10.49
N GLN A 139 3.48 -7.35 11.53
CA GLN A 139 2.18 -6.71 11.43
C GLN A 139 2.25 -5.24 11.00
N ASP A 140 3.24 -4.48 11.51
CA ASP A 140 3.43 -3.08 11.11
C ASP A 140 3.91 -3.00 9.65
N ALA A 141 4.79 -3.91 9.25
CA ALA A 141 5.26 -4.00 7.88
C ALA A 141 4.14 -4.42 6.90
N LEU A 142 3.24 -5.33 7.31
CA LEU A 142 2.04 -5.67 6.55
C LEU A 142 1.20 -4.41 6.25
N CYS A 143 0.94 -3.61 7.27
CA CYS A 143 0.14 -2.39 7.13
C CYS A 143 0.79 -1.37 6.18
N VAL A 144 2.10 -1.18 6.29
CA VAL A 144 2.84 -0.31 5.35
C VAL A 144 2.76 -0.86 3.93
N GLY A 145 2.94 -2.17 3.74
CA GLY A 145 2.84 -2.81 2.43
C GLY A 145 1.46 -2.67 1.79
N LEU A 146 0.37 -2.84 2.56
CA LEU A 146 -1.01 -2.64 2.10
C LEU A 146 -1.28 -1.21 1.63
N LEU A 147 -0.63 -0.21 2.22
CA LEU A 147 -0.83 1.19 1.86
C LEU A 147 0.21 1.71 0.86
N ALA A 148 1.32 1.01 0.63
CA ALA A 148 2.45 1.52 -0.14
C ALA A 148 2.10 1.92 -1.59
N GLN A 149 1.04 1.35 -2.17
CA GLN A 149 0.56 1.65 -3.50
C GLN A 149 -0.61 2.66 -3.56
N LEU A 150 -1.02 3.24 -2.43
CA LEU A 150 -2.07 4.26 -2.40
C LEU A 150 -1.81 5.39 -3.39
N GLY A 151 -0.58 5.92 -3.43
CA GLY A 151 -0.23 6.97 -4.38
C GLY A 151 -0.30 6.55 -5.85
N ALA A 152 -0.05 5.26 -6.16
CA ALA A 152 -0.26 4.74 -7.50
C ALA A 152 -1.74 4.76 -7.91
N ALA A 153 -2.63 4.40 -6.99
CA ALA A 153 -4.06 4.49 -7.21
C ALA A 153 -4.51 5.96 -7.38
N LEU A 154 -3.99 6.87 -6.55
CA LEU A 154 -4.31 8.30 -6.65
C LEU A 154 -3.83 8.91 -7.98
N LEU A 155 -2.61 8.58 -8.43
CA LEU A 155 -2.11 9.00 -9.75
C LEU A 155 -2.96 8.44 -10.89
N HIS A 156 -3.37 7.17 -10.78
CA HIS A 156 -4.24 6.55 -11.78
C HIS A 156 -5.64 7.17 -11.82
N GLN A 157 -6.19 7.56 -10.68
CA GLN A 157 -7.49 8.23 -10.61
C GLN A 157 -7.42 9.66 -11.17
N ASP A 158 -6.29 10.36 -11.02
CA ASP A 158 -6.09 11.72 -11.52
C ASP A 158 -5.73 11.77 -13.02
N ASP A 159 -4.88 10.85 -13.49
CA ASP A 159 -4.41 10.74 -14.88
C ASP A 159 -4.47 9.28 -15.34
N ARG A 160 -5.67 8.77 -15.58
CA ARG A 160 -5.90 7.35 -15.88
C ARG A 160 -5.14 6.88 -17.11
N GLU A 161 -5.22 7.64 -18.20
CA GLU A 161 -4.59 7.28 -19.47
C GLU A 161 -3.07 7.38 -19.36
N GLY A 162 -2.56 8.53 -18.93
CA GLY A 162 -1.13 8.76 -18.89
C GLY A 162 -0.41 7.96 -17.80
N TYR A 163 -1.05 7.68 -16.66
CA TYR A 163 -0.48 6.78 -15.67
C TYR A 163 -0.53 5.32 -16.15
N GLY A 164 -1.61 4.92 -16.83
CA GLY A 164 -1.73 3.59 -17.43
C GLY A 164 -0.63 3.32 -18.47
N GLU A 165 -0.38 4.27 -19.36
CA GLU A 165 0.73 4.22 -20.33
C GLU A 165 2.10 4.10 -19.64
N LEU A 166 2.33 4.92 -18.60
CA LEU A 166 3.57 4.93 -17.83
C LEU A 166 3.82 3.56 -17.15
N VAL A 167 2.80 2.95 -16.57
CA VAL A 167 2.88 1.63 -15.93
C VAL A 167 3.17 0.54 -16.97
N ALA A 168 2.54 0.59 -18.14
CA ALA A 168 2.76 -0.37 -19.23
C ALA A 168 4.19 -0.27 -19.80
N GLU A 169 4.73 0.95 -19.92
CA GLU A 169 6.08 1.20 -20.46
C GLU A 169 7.19 0.83 -19.45
N HIS A 170 6.93 1.01 -18.15
CA HIS A 170 7.92 0.80 -17.09
C HIS A 170 7.50 -0.32 -16.13
N ARG A 171 7.77 -1.57 -16.49
CA ARG A 171 7.48 -2.75 -15.65
C ARG A 171 8.39 -2.84 -14.43
N ASP A 172 9.65 -2.41 -14.54
CA ASP A 172 10.58 -2.27 -13.41
C ASP A 172 10.14 -1.17 -12.47
N PHE A 173 10.05 -1.51 -11.18
CA PHE A 173 9.52 -0.61 -10.16
C PHE A 173 10.40 0.62 -9.94
N THR A 174 11.73 0.48 -10.06
CA THR A 174 12.68 1.61 -9.91
C THR A 174 12.60 2.55 -11.10
N ALA A 175 12.54 2.00 -12.32
CA ALA A 175 12.36 2.77 -13.55
C ALA A 175 11.01 3.50 -13.55
N ARG A 176 9.95 2.83 -13.07
CA ARG A 176 8.61 3.42 -12.91
C ARG A 176 8.62 4.64 -12.00
N ARG A 177 9.20 4.53 -10.78
CA ARG A 177 9.31 5.68 -9.85
C ARG A 177 10.08 6.85 -10.46
N ALA A 178 11.15 6.57 -11.21
CA ALA A 178 11.89 7.60 -11.90
C ALA A 178 11.06 8.28 -13.01
N ALA A 179 10.22 7.53 -13.72
CA ALA A 179 9.30 8.07 -14.73
C ALA A 179 8.18 8.90 -14.08
N GLU A 180 7.59 8.41 -12.98
CA GLU A 180 6.61 9.14 -12.17
C GLU A 180 7.17 10.49 -11.70
N LEU A 181 8.39 10.49 -11.15
CA LEU A 181 9.05 11.72 -10.71
C LEU A 181 9.24 12.73 -11.85
N ARG A 182 9.60 12.25 -13.05
CA ARG A 182 9.74 13.13 -14.24
C ARG A 182 8.40 13.69 -14.71
N ARG A 183 7.32 12.90 -14.65
CA ARG A 183 6.01 13.28 -15.17
C ARG A 183 5.21 14.12 -14.19
N TYR A 184 5.21 13.73 -12.91
CA TYR A 184 4.34 14.29 -11.87
C TYR A 184 5.10 15.13 -10.82
N GLY A 185 6.43 15.19 -10.86
CA GLY A 185 7.22 15.90 -9.86
C GLY A 185 7.42 15.16 -8.54
N LEU A 186 6.75 14.00 -8.36
CA LEU A 186 6.95 13.06 -7.26
C LEU A 186 6.60 11.65 -7.72
N ASN A 187 7.08 10.63 -7.02
CA ASN A 187 6.67 9.27 -7.31
C ASN A 187 5.50 8.81 -6.42
N SER A 188 4.85 7.71 -6.83
CA SER A 188 3.67 7.15 -6.17
C SER A 188 3.90 6.81 -4.69
N VAL A 189 5.08 6.26 -4.33
CA VAL A 189 5.39 5.91 -2.94
C VAL A 189 5.55 7.17 -2.08
N ARG A 190 6.14 8.22 -2.65
CA ARG A 190 6.26 9.52 -1.97
C ARG A 190 4.90 10.18 -1.79
N LEU A 191 4.02 10.09 -2.80
CA LEU A 191 2.63 10.56 -2.68
C LEU A 191 1.89 9.81 -1.57
N THR A 192 2.08 8.49 -1.46
CA THR A 192 1.55 7.70 -0.34
C THR A 192 2.01 8.27 1.00
N ALA A 193 3.32 8.53 1.17
CA ALA A 193 3.85 9.05 2.41
C ALA A 193 3.20 10.38 2.79
N VAL A 194 3.08 11.32 1.84
CA VAL A 194 2.44 12.63 2.05
C VAL A 194 0.97 12.47 2.47
N ALA A 195 0.20 11.62 1.78
CA ALA A 195 -1.20 11.37 2.12
C ALA A 195 -1.36 10.78 3.53
N LEU A 196 -0.52 9.81 3.90
CA LEU A 196 -0.56 9.19 5.22
C LEU A 196 -0.14 10.16 6.34
N GLU A 197 0.83 11.05 6.07
CA GLU A 197 1.23 12.10 7.01
C GLU A 197 0.10 13.09 7.25
N GLN A 198 -0.62 13.50 6.21
CA GLN A 198 -1.80 14.35 6.33
C GLN A 198 -2.90 13.71 7.17
N TRP A 199 -3.07 12.40 7.10
CA TRP A 199 -4.01 11.64 7.94
C TRP A 199 -3.47 11.31 9.34
N GLY A 200 -2.30 11.85 9.71
CA GLY A 200 -1.70 11.65 11.03
C GLY A 200 -1.19 10.23 11.28
N PHE A 201 -0.79 9.50 10.25
CA PHE A 201 -0.08 8.25 10.46
C PHE A 201 1.30 8.49 11.07
N PRO A 202 1.78 7.59 11.96
CA PRO A 202 3.04 7.81 12.67
C PRO A 202 4.24 7.77 11.73
N HIS A 203 5.27 8.55 12.04
CA HIS A 203 6.53 8.58 11.28
C HIS A 203 7.20 7.21 11.13
N THR A 204 6.97 6.28 12.06
CA THR A 204 7.46 4.90 11.97
C THR A 204 6.88 4.15 10.76
N MET A 205 5.74 4.59 10.23
CA MET A 205 5.17 4.03 8.99
C MET A 205 5.61 4.85 7.76
N THR A 206 5.46 6.17 7.80
CA THR A 206 5.75 7.04 6.65
C THR A 206 7.25 7.17 6.37
N GLY A 207 8.11 7.02 7.37
CA GLY A 207 9.56 7.07 7.22
C GLY A 207 10.10 6.05 6.22
N ARG A 208 9.59 4.82 6.24
CA ARG A 208 9.99 3.77 5.28
C ARG A 208 9.64 4.12 3.84
N LEU A 209 8.45 4.71 3.63
CA LEU A 209 8.01 5.19 2.33
C LEU A 209 8.88 6.36 1.86
N ASN A 210 9.21 7.28 2.77
CA ASN A 210 10.06 8.42 2.49
C ASN A 210 11.51 8.03 2.13
N GLN A 211 11.98 6.89 2.61
CA GLN A 211 13.34 6.38 2.40
C GLN A 211 13.45 5.40 1.22
N ILE A 212 12.37 5.20 0.44
CA ILE A 212 12.35 4.20 -0.64
C ILE A 212 13.41 4.45 -1.71
N ASP A 213 13.70 5.70 -2.02
CA ASP A 213 14.64 6.11 -3.07
C ASP A 213 16.10 6.21 -2.56
N ASP A 214 16.31 6.25 -1.25
CA ASP A 214 17.66 6.18 -0.68
C ASP A 214 18.15 4.73 -0.65
N VAL A 215 18.98 4.39 -1.64
CA VAL A 215 19.55 3.04 -1.79
C VAL A 215 20.45 2.62 -0.62
N THR A 216 20.89 3.56 0.21
CA THR A 216 21.72 3.31 1.39
C THR A 216 20.90 3.13 2.67
N SER A 217 19.62 3.55 2.64
CA SER A 217 18.72 3.43 3.77
C SER A 217 18.29 1.98 4.01
N VAL A 218 18.55 1.48 5.21
CA VAL A 218 18.08 0.17 5.67
C VAL A 218 16.56 0.15 5.84
N GLU A 219 15.96 1.25 6.32
CA GLU A 219 14.52 1.40 6.48
C GLU A 219 13.80 1.30 5.12
N GLY A 220 14.30 2.01 4.09
CA GLY A 220 13.82 1.89 2.72
C GLY A 220 14.09 0.51 2.11
N GLY A 221 15.14 -0.18 2.58
CA GLY A 221 15.55 -1.50 2.11
C GLY A 221 14.49 -2.58 2.29
N LEU A 222 13.72 -2.54 3.38
CA LEU A 222 12.59 -3.45 3.59
C LEU A 222 11.56 -3.34 2.46
N LEU A 223 11.10 -2.13 2.16
CA LEU A 223 10.11 -1.92 1.12
C LEU A 223 10.66 -2.20 -0.28
N ARG A 224 11.90 -1.80 -0.60
CA ARG A 224 12.53 -2.14 -1.87
C ARG A 224 12.58 -3.66 -2.09
N GLY A 225 12.96 -4.42 -1.06
CA GLY A 225 12.96 -5.88 -1.10
C GLY A 225 11.56 -6.45 -1.25
N ALA A 226 10.58 -5.90 -0.56
CA ALA A 226 9.18 -6.33 -0.66
C ALA A 226 8.58 -6.06 -2.05
N PHE A 227 8.87 -4.92 -2.66
CA PHE A 227 8.48 -4.61 -4.05
C PHE A 227 9.11 -5.57 -5.06
N GLU A 228 10.37 -5.93 -4.88
CA GLU A 228 11.05 -6.92 -5.72
C GLU A 228 10.39 -8.30 -5.63
N VAL A 229 10.08 -8.76 -4.41
CA VAL A 229 9.38 -10.03 -4.20
C VAL A 229 8.00 -10.01 -4.84
N ALA A 230 7.23 -8.95 -4.65
CA ALA A 230 5.91 -8.80 -5.24
C ALA A 230 5.98 -8.78 -6.77
N ALA A 231 6.92 -8.05 -7.36
CA ALA A 231 7.11 -7.98 -8.81
C ALA A 231 7.45 -9.35 -9.41
N ARG A 232 8.32 -10.13 -8.77
CA ARG A 232 8.66 -11.51 -9.20
C ARG A 232 7.44 -12.45 -9.20
N LEU A 233 6.41 -12.14 -8.42
CA LEU A 233 5.20 -12.97 -8.33
C LEU A 233 4.07 -12.52 -9.26
N THR A 234 4.02 -11.23 -9.59
CA THR A 234 2.84 -10.63 -10.23
C THR A 234 3.08 -10.00 -11.59
N VAL A 235 4.35 -9.81 -11.98
CA VAL A 235 4.70 -9.20 -13.28
C VAL A 235 5.28 -10.27 -14.20
N GLU A 236 4.64 -10.48 -15.35
CA GLU A 236 5.16 -11.37 -16.39
C GLU A 236 6.46 -10.84 -17.00
N ASP A 237 7.40 -11.73 -17.29
CA ASP A 237 8.71 -11.42 -17.89
C ASP A 237 9.46 -10.31 -17.11
N TYR A 238 9.38 -10.35 -15.76
CA TYR A 238 10.02 -9.38 -14.91
C TYR A 238 11.54 -9.56 -14.87
N ASP A 239 12.26 -8.49 -15.21
CA ASP A 239 13.72 -8.44 -15.08
C ASP A 239 14.10 -8.25 -13.61
N THR A 240 14.57 -9.33 -12.98
CA THR A 240 14.87 -9.34 -11.54
C THR A 240 16.07 -8.48 -11.18
N VAL A 241 15.92 -7.71 -10.11
CA VAL A 241 17.04 -6.97 -9.51
C VAL A 241 17.64 -7.79 -8.36
N PRO A 242 18.99 -7.89 -8.27
CA PRO A 242 19.61 -8.62 -7.16
C PRO A 242 19.16 -8.07 -5.80
N ILE A 243 18.51 -8.93 -5.00
CA ILE A 243 17.92 -8.54 -3.72
C ILE A 243 18.92 -7.94 -2.73
N VAL A 244 20.16 -8.37 -2.80
CA VAL A 244 21.25 -7.89 -1.95
C VAL A 244 21.47 -6.37 -2.11
N ARG A 245 21.29 -5.85 -3.32
CA ARG A 245 21.41 -4.40 -3.62
C ARG A 245 20.26 -3.60 -3.05
N LEU A 246 19.04 -4.14 -3.14
CA LEU A 246 17.82 -3.48 -2.70
C LEU A 246 17.72 -3.43 -1.17
N THR A 247 18.30 -4.40 -0.48
CA THR A 247 18.13 -4.63 0.96
C THR A 247 19.36 -4.26 1.80
N CYS A 248 20.29 -3.48 1.24
CA CYS A 248 21.54 -3.09 1.91
C CYS A 248 22.33 -4.31 2.45
N GLY A 249 22.35 -5.41 1.68
CA GLY A 249 23.06 -6.63 2.05
C GLY A 249 22.37 -7.51 3.09
N ARG A 250 21.15 -7.19 3.52
CA ARG A 250 20.43 -7.96 4.54
C ARG A 250 19.83 -9.27 4.05
N LEU A 251 19.63 -9.40 2.73
CA LEU A 251 19.09 -10.59 2.09
C LEU A 251 19.99 -11.02 0.93
N ARG A 252 20.02 -12.35 0.70
CA ARG A 252 20.64 -13.00 -0.47
C ARG A 252 19.56 -13.66 -1.31
N GLU A 253 19.87 -14.03 -2.55
CA GLU A 253 18.91 -14.70 -3.44
C GLU A 253 18.39 -16.02 -2.83
N ASP A 254 19.24 -16.78 -2.12
CA ASP A 254 18.85 -18.03 -1.45
C ASP A 254 17.79 -17.81 -0.34
N ASP A 255 17.74 -16.62 0.24
CA ASP A 255 16.75 -16.27 1.26
C ASP A 255 15.34 -16.07 0.68
N LEU A 256 15.21 -15.88 -0.65
CA LEU A 256 13.95 -15.52 -1.29
C LEU A 256 13.02 -16.70 -1.51
N VAL A 257 13.51 -17.90 -1.73
CA VAL A 257 12.65 -19.07 -2.04
C VAL A 257 11.56 -19.25 -0.98
N PRO A 258 11.88 -19.34 0.33
CA PRO A 258 10.85 -19.48 1.35
C PRO A 258 9.93 -18.25 1.47
N VAL A 259 10.44 -17.05 1.13
CA VAL A 259 9.61 -15.82 1.13
C VAL A 259 8.59 -15.86 0.00
N LEU A 260 9.01 -16.18 -1.22
CA LEU A 260 8.13 -16.31 -2.39
C LEU A 260 7.03 -17.36 -2.16
N ASP A 261 7.40 -18.51 -1.57
CA ASP A 261 6.43 -19.57 -1.28
C ASP A 261 5.41 -19.13 -0.21
N ALA A 262 5.86 -18.47 0.85
CA ALA A 262 4.98 -17.96 1.90
C ALA A 262 4.00 -16.89 1.35
N VAL A 263 4.51 -15.94 0.54
CA VAL A 263 3.67 -14.91 -0.07
C VAL A 263 2.64 -15.53 -1.01
N ARG A 264 3.05 -16.46 -1.86
CA ARG A 264 2.15 -17.15 -2.80
C ARG A 264 1.04 -17.93 -2.11
N ALA A 265 1.35 -18.53 -0.94
CA ALA A 265 0.37 -19.32 -0.19
C ALA A 265 -0.77 -18.47 0.41
N ASP A 266 -0.49 -17.22 0.81
CA ASP A 266 -1.44 -16.41 1.57
C ASP A 266 -2.02 -15.22 0.77
N ALA A 267 -1.50 -14.91 -0.43
CA ALA A 267 -1.88 -13.72 -1.19
C ALA A 267 -3.38 -13.67 -1.54
N ASP A 268 -3.93 -14.77 -2.03
CA ASP A 268 -5.35 -14.86 -2.40
C ASP A 268 -6.29 -14.74 -1.19
N GLU A 269 -5.89 -15.30 -0.03
CA GLU A 269 -6.69 -15.19 1.19
C GLU A 269 -6.68 -13.76 1.71
N LEU A 270 -5.53 -13.08 1.69
CA LEU A 270 -5.42 -11.68 2.08
C LEU A 270 -6.25 -10.78 1.14
N ARG A 271 -6.16 -11.00 -0.18
CA ARG A 271 -6.95 -10.25 -1.16
C ARG A 271 -8.44 -10.35 -0.89
N ARG A 272 -8.96 -11.58 -0.73
CA ARG A 272 -10.38 -11.82 -0.41
C ARG A 272 -10.79 -11.16 0.91
N ALA A 273 -9.93 -11.18 1.92
CA ALA A 273 -10.21 -10.51 3.19
C ALA A 273 -10.28 -8.99 3.05
N MET A 274 -9.45 -8.40 2.19
CA MET A 274 -9.42 -6.95 1.96
C MET A 274 -10.59 -6.45 1.11
N LEU A 275 -11.02 -7.22 0.10
CA LEU A 275 -12.11 -6.85 -0.80
C LEU A 275 -13.50 -7.26 -0.28
N GLY A 276 -13.57 -8.24 0.58
CA GLY A 276 -14.83 -8.73 1.16
C GLY A 276 -15.47 -9.88 0.39
N ASP A 277 -14.73 -10.51 -0.54
CA ASP A 277 -15.16 -11.61 -1.41
C ASP A 277 -15.23 -12.97 -0.68
#